data_a1831563b3819555a83def826812e3ec
#
_entry.id   a1831563b3819555a83def826812e3ec
#
_cell.length_a   1.000
_cell.length_b   1.000
_cell.length_c   1.000
_cell.angle_alpha   90.00
_cell.angle_beta   90.00
_cell.angle_gamma   90.00
#
_symmetry.space_group_name_H-M   'P 1'
#
loop_
_entity.id
_entity.type
_entity.pdbx_description
1 polymer ?
#
loop_
_entity_poly.entity_id
_entity_poly.type
_entity_poly.pdbx_seq_one_letter_code
_entity_poly.pdbx_strand_id
1 'polypeptide(L)'
;MPDPLHPEEPPKTSSLPAEVPEEQVELFCDVLEALERSRLPYAVSGAFALRQHTGICRQTKDLDLFVTAANRAAALECLRQKEMECDVVDPVWLAKAKRGEYFVDLITGMSNGLIVVEDSWIERAHPAVVYGVTTRVLAPEELVASKIFVARRERFDGADIAHVIYGT
;
A
#
# COMPACT_ATOMS: atom_id res chain seq x y z
N MET A 1 6.86 -53.06 -16.68
CA MET A 1 8.00 -52.38 -16.05
C MET A 1 7.62 -50.95 -15.85
N PRO A 2 7.45 -50.44 -14.65
CA PRO A 2 7.28 -49.03 -14.44
C PRO A 2 8.63 -48.33 -14.57
N ASP A 3 8.62 -47.23 -15.29
CA ASP A 3 9.69 -46.30 -15.57
C ASP A 3 10.24 -45.69 -14.26
N PRO A 4 11.55 -45.56 -14.05
CA PRO A 4 12.08 -45.04 -12.83
C PRO A 4 11.80 -43.54 -12.70
N LEU A 5 11.14 -43.20 -11.63
CA LEU A 5 10.88 -41.91 -11.03
C LEU A 5 11.91 -40.84 -11.41
N HIS A 6 11.44 -39.80 -12.11
CA HIS A 6 12.10 -38.51 -12.07
C HIS A 6 12.10 -38.03 -10.61
N PRO A 7 13.25 -37.68 -10.04
CA PRO A 7 13.27 -37.01 -8.75
C PRO A 7 12.56 -35.67 -8.93
N GLU A 8 11.47 -35.46 -8.20
CA GLU A 8 10.85 -34.13 -8.06
C GLU A 8 11.93 -33.17 -7.59
N GLU A 9 12.23 -32.16 -8.38
CA GLU A 9 13.06 -31.05 -7.96
C GLU A 9 12.39 -30.44 -6.71
N PRO A 10 13.16 -30.21 -5.62
CA PRO A 10 12.61 -29.53 -4.46
C PRO A 10 12.09 -28.15 -4.89
N PRO A 11 11.00 -27.66 -4.31
CA PRO A 11 10.44 -26.37 -4.66
C PRO A 11 11.55 -25.33 -4.53
N LYS A 12 11.76 -24.57 -5.61
CA LYS A 12 12.76 -23.51 -5.67
C LYS A 12 12.52 -22.60 -4.47
N THR A 13 13.45 -22.64 -3.54
CA THR A 13 13.50 -21.76 -2.38
C THR A 13 13.32 -20.33 -2.90
N SER A 14 12.23 -19.70 -2.54
CA SER A 14 12.00 -18.30 -2.88
C SER A 14 13.20 -17.52 -2.36
N SER A 15 13.90 -16.84 -3.24
CA SER A 15 14.95 -15.91 -2.87
C SER A 15 14.42 -15.02 -1.73
N LEU A 16 15.17 -14.97 -0.63
CA LEU A 16 14.91 -14.03 0.46
C LEU A 16 14.64 -12.67 -0.18
N PRO A 17 13.58 -11.94 0.25
CA PRO A 17 13.34 -10.62 -0.27
C PRO A 17 14.61 -9.80 -0.07
N ALA A 18 15.04 -9.07 -1.11
CA ALA A 18 16.16 -8.16 -1.00
C ALA A 18 15.97 -7.31 0.25
N GLU A 19 17.03 -7.15 1.05
CA GLU A 19 16.98 -6.42 2.30
C GLU A 19 16.38 -5.03 2.03
N VAL A 20 15.32 -4.70 2.75
CA VAL A 20 14.70 -3.38 2.65
C VAL A 20 15.65 -2.39 3.32
N PRO A 21 16.00 -1.27 2.68
CA PRO A 21 16.88 -0.28 3.28
C PRO A 21 16.37 0.21 4.64
N GLU A 22 17.28 0.31 5.60
CA GLU A 22 16.94 0.73 6.97
C GLU A 22 16.25 2.10 7.00
N GLU A 23 16.75 3.05 6.21
CA GLU A 23 16.16 4.38 6.05
C GLU A 23 14.69 4.34 5.59
N GLN A 24 14.35 3.40 4.72
CA GLN A 24 12.96 3.19 4.29
C GLN A 24 12.09 2.68 5.43
N VAL A 25 12.58 1.69 6.17
CA VAL A 25 11.86 1.10 7.31
C VAL A 25 11.62 2.17 8.37
N GLU A 26 12.66 2.92 8.74
CA GLU A 26 12.56 4.00 9.73
C GLU A 26 11.55 5.06 9.31
N LEU A 27 11.62 5.54 8.06
CA LEU A 27 10.69 6.55 7.56
C LEU A 27 9.24 6.06 7.60
N PHE A 28 8.98 4.86 7.11
CA PHE A 28 7.61 4.34 7.04
C PHE A 28 7.06 4.02 8.43
N CYS A 29 7.88 3.52 9.36
CA CYS A 29 7.51 3.38 10.77
C CYS A 29 7.15 4.74 11.39
N ASP A 30 8.01 5.73 11.22
CA ASP A 30 7.80 7.09 11.74
C ASP A 30 6.48 7.70 11.26
N VAL A 31 6.17 7.52 9.98
CA VAL A 31 4.94 8.02 9.37
C VAL A 31 3.72 7.31 9.96
N LEU A 32 3.74 5.98 9.95
CA LEU A 32 2.61 5.17 10.47
C LEU A 32 2.36 5.47 11.94
N GLU A 33 3.41 5.50 12.78
CA GLU A 33 3.28 5.84 14.19
C GLU A 33 2.76 7.26 14.43
N ALA A 34 3.15 8.23 13.60
CA ALA A 34 2.65 9.60 13.71
C ALA A 34 1.15 9.67 13.41
N LEU A 35 0.69 8.98 12.38
CA LEU A 35 -0.73 8.90 12.01
C LEU A 35 -1.54 8.19 13.10
N GLU A 36 -1.03 7.06 13.63
CA GLU A 36 -1.69 6.34 14.74
C GLU A 36 -1.80 7.21 15.99
N ARG A 37 -0.73 7.90 16.39
CA ARG A 37 -0.75 8.81 17.53
C ARG A 37 -1.71 9.98 17.36
N SER A 38 -1.84 10.48 16.14
CA SER A 38 -2.78 11.56 15.81
C SER A 38 -4.22 11.07 15.68
N ARG A 39 -4.45 9.75 15.71
CA ARG A 39 -5.76 9.10 15.51
C ARG A 39 -6.44 9.51 14.20
N LEU A 40 -5.64 9.80 13.18
CA LEU A 40 -6.14 10.09 11.85
C LEU A 40 -6.65 8.81 11.20
N PRO A 41 -7.89 8.80 10.69
CA PRO A 41 -8.40 7.65 9.94
C PRO A 41 -7.65 7.52 8.61
N TYR A 42 -7.02 6.37 8.39
CA TYR A 42 -6.36 6.00 7.15
C TYR A 42 -6.32 4.48 6.97
N ALA A 43 -5.99 4.02 5.78
CA ALA A 43 -5.67 2.63 5.50
C ALA A 43 -4.46 2.53 4.56
N VAL A 44 -3.56 1.61 4.84
CA VAL A 44 -2.42 1.30 3.98
C VAL A 44 -2.91 0.52 2.76
N SER A 45 -2.41 0.87 1.59
CA SER A 45 -2.73 0.23 0.32
C SER A 45 -1.47 -0.29 -0.38
N GLY A 46 -1.50 -0.40 -1.69
CA GLY A 46 -0.36 -0.73 -2.54
C GLY A 46 0.29 -2.07 -2.21
N ALA A 47 1.62 -2.10 -2.24
CA ALA A 47 2.40 -3.31 -2.06
C ALA A 47 2.22 -3.95 -0.67
N PHE A 48 1.99 -3.14 0.38
CA PHE A 48 1.80 -3.65 1.74
C PHE A 48 0.46 -4.34 1.92
N ALA A 49 -0.63 -3.77 1.37
CA ALA A 49 -1.94 -4.42 1.38
C ALA A 49 -1.93 -5.69 0.51
N LEU A 50 -1.30 -5.65 -0.66
CA LEU A 50 -1.12 -6.83 -1.50
C LEU A 50 -0.41 -7.97 -0.73
N ARG A 51 0.69 -7.65 -0.04
CA ARG A 51 1.42 -8.62 0.77
C ARG A 51 0.55 -9.22 1.87
N GLN A 52 -0.23 -8.38 2.56
CA GLN A 52 -1.11 -8.84 3.65
C GLN A 52 -2.14 -9.85 3.16
N HIS A 53 -2.72 -9.63 1.98
CA HIS A 53 -3.79 -10.49 1.45
C HIS A 53 -3.29 -11.69 0.66
N THR A 54 -2.10 -11.62 0.08
CA THR A 54 -1.61 -12.65 -0.86
C THR A 54 -0.28 -13.28 -0.45
N GLY A 55 0.43 -12.71 0.52
CA GLY A 55 1.80 -13.09 0.85
C GLY A 55 2.86 -12.64 -0.17
N ILE A 56 2.46 -12.03 -1.30
CA ILE A 56 3.39 -11.57 -2.34
C ILE A 56 4.15 -10.35 -1.86
N CYS A 57 5.47 -10.47 -1.80
CA CYS A 57 6.36 -9.36 -1.48
C CYS A 57 6.82 -8.68 -2.76
N ARG A 58 6.67 -7.36 -2.81
CA ARG A 58 7.23 -6.50 -3.86
C ARG A 58 8.09 -5.42 -3.25
N GLN A 59 9.20 -5.13 -3.89
CA GLN A 59 9.97 -3.94 -3.55
C GLN A 59 9.17 -2.70 -3.97
N THR A 60 9.09 -1.74 -3.06
CA THR A 60 8.46 -0.44 -3.31
C THR A 60 9.24 0.64 -2.59
N LYS A 61 9.29 1.83 -3.18
CA LYS A 61 9.78 3.06 -2.54
C LYS A 61 8.63 3.94 -2.06
N ASP A 62 7.40 3.50 -2.30
CA ASP A 62 6.19 4.24 -2.02
C ASP A 62 5.41 3.56 -0.89
N LEU A 63 4.89 4.36 0.02
CA LEU A 63 3.88 3.99 1.00
C LEU A 63 2.56 4.63 0.59
N ASP A 64 1.63 3.81 0.10
CA ASP A 64 0.32 4.27 -0.35
C ASP A 64 -0.66 4.30 0.83
N LEU A 65 -1.21 5.46 1.13
CA LEU A 65 -2.16 5.69 2.21
C LEU A 65 -3.48 6.23 1.65
N PHE A 66 -4.56 5.55 1.92
CA PHE A 66 -5.90 6.00 1.62
C PHE A 66 -6.44 6.81 2.79
N VAL A 67 -6.85 8.03 2.51
CA VAL A 67 -7.46 8.96 3.46
C VAL A 67 -8.66 9.64 2.80
N THR A 68 -9.62 10.09 3.60
CA THR A 68 -10.71 10.90 3.06
C THR A 68 -10.20 12.30 2.69
N ALA A 69 -10.86 12.97 1.76
CA ALA A 69 -10.51 14.34 1.37
C ALA A 69 -10.54 15.30 2.56
N ALA A 70 -11.43 15.07 3.52
CA ALA A 70 -11.53 15.87 4.75
C ALA A 70 -10.28 15.74 5.65
N ASN A 71 -9.64 14.57 5.66
CA ASN A 71 -8.48 14.29 6.50
C ASN A 71 -7.13 14.55 5.81
N ARG A 72 -7.12 14.84 4.50
CA ARG A 72 -5.89 15.05 3.72
C ARG A 72 -4.99 16.13 4.30
N ALA A 73 -5.56 17.30 4.65
CA ALA A 73 -4.77 18.41 5.18
C ALA A 73 -4.09 18.07 6.50
N ALA A 74 -4.79 17.41 7.42
CA ALA A 74 -4.25 16.96 8.69
C ALA A 74 -3.17 15.88 8.50
N ALA A 75 -3.36 14.95 7.56
CA ALA A 75 -2.37 13.95 7.23
C ALA A 75 -1.11 14.58 6.64
N LEU A 76 -1.22 15.54 5.71
CA LEU A 76 -0.06 16.27 5.19
C LEU A 76 0.69 17.02 6.29
N GLU A 77 -0.01 17.58 7.26
CA GLU A 77 0.65 18.25 8.39
C GLU A 77 1.46 17.27 9.24
N CYS A 78 0.92 16.08 9.51
CA CYS A 78 1.67 15.00 10.18
C CYS A 78 2.95 14.63 9.41
N LEU A 79 2.88 14.57 8.08
CA LEU A 79 4.04 14.25 7.25
C LEU A 79 5.08 15.38 7.23
N ARG A 80 4.65 16.65 7.22
CA ARG A 80 5.57 17.79 7.35
C ARG A 80 6.34 17.77 8.68
N GLN A 81 5.68 17.38 9.75
CA GLN A 81 6.32 17.24 11.07
C GLN A 81 7.37 16.11 11.10
N LYS A 82 7.36 15.23 10.09
CA LYS A 82 8.37 14.20 9.84
C LYS A 82 9.41 14.64 8.79
N GLU A 83 9.55 15.94 8.59
CA GLU A 83 10.53 16.54 7.67
C GLU A 83 10.35 16.08 6.21
N MET A 84 9.11 15.78 5.83
CA MET A 84 8.78 15.43 4.45
C MET A 84 8.37 16.66 3.65
N GLU A 85 8.85 16.75 2.42
CA GLU A 85 8.39 17.72 1.43
C GLU A 85 7.04 17.28 0.89
N CYS A 86 5.99 18.09 1.09
CA CYS A 86 4.62 17.75 0.73
C CYS A 86 4.10 18.61 -0.42
N ASP A 87 3.47 17.97 -1.38
CA ASP A 87 2.84 18.63 -2.54
C ASP A 87 1.47 18.00 -2.85
N VAL A 88 0.52 18.82 -3.29
CA VAL A 88 -0.76 18.36 -3.84
C VAL A 88 -0.60 18.23 -5.35
N VAL A 89 -0.35 17.01 -5.80
CA VAL A 89 -0.10 16.72 -7.21
C VAL A 89 -1.37 16.86 -8.05
N ASP A 90 -2.46 16.35 -7.50
CA ASP A 90 -3.80 16.49 -8.08
C ASP A 90 -4.80 16.76 -6.95
N PRO A 91 -5.50 17.91 -6.99
CA PRO A 91 -6.42 18.31 -5.91
C PRO A 91 -7.60 17.35 -5.73
N VAL A 92 -7.93 16.55 -6.74
CA VAL A 92 -9.03 15.60 -6.69
C VAL A 92 -8.65 14.33 -5.94
N TRP A 93 -7.44 13.77 -6.19
CA TRP A 93 -7.19 12.42 -5.72
C TRP A 93 -5.80 12.14 -5.12
N LEU A 94 -4.77 12.99 -5.34
CA LEU A 94 -3.39 12.64 -4.97
C LEU A 94 -2.63 13.80 -4.36
N ALA A 95 -2.11 13.59 -3.17
CA ALA A 95 -1.00 14.37 -2.62
C ALA A 95 0.19 13.46 -2.35
N LYS A 96 1.39 14.01 -2.45
CA LYS A 96 2.65 13.29 -2.23
C LYS A 96 3.47 13.95 -1.15
N ALA A 97 4.14 13.14 -0.37
CA ALA A 97 5.22 13.58 0.49
C ALA A 97 6.49 12.81 0.15
N LYS A 98 7.64 13.49 0.20
CA LYS A 98 8.94 12.93 -0.17
C LYS A 98 9.97 13.21 0.89
N ARG A 99 10.81 12.21 1.19
CA ARG A 99 12.05 12.37 1.96
C ARG A 99 13.12 11.46 1.34
N GLY A 100 14.22 12.05 0.83
CA GLY A 100 15.23 11.31 0.08
C GLY A 100 14.64 10.73 -1.22
N GLU A 101 14.73 9.42 -1.37
CA GLU A 101 14.20 8.70 -2.53
C GLU A 101 12.87 7.95 -2.26
N TYR A 102 12.30 8.14 -1.06
CA TYR A 102 11.06 7.48 -0.63
C TYR A 102 9.89 8.43 -0.65
N PHE A 103 8.72 7.88 -0.92
CA PHE A 103 7.48 8.63 -1.08
C PHE A 103 6.39 8.09 -0.17
N VAL A 104 5.51 8.98 0.24
CA VAL A 104 4.22 8.65 0.83
C VAL A 104 3.15 9.29 -0.04
N ASP A 105 2.29 8.46 -0.60
CA ASP A 105 1.17 8.90 -1.44
C ASP A 105 -0.10 8.94 -0.60
N LEU A 106 -0.70 10.12 -0.47
CA LEU A 106 -2.02 10.29 0.14
C LEU A 106 -3.08 10.29 -0.96
N ILE A 107 -3.86 9.23 -1.00
CA ILE A 107 -4.85 8.96 -2.03
C ILE A 107 -6.24 9.23 -1.46
N THR A 108 -6.96 10.19 -2.03
CA THR A 108 -8.31 10.58 -1.61
C THR A 108 -9.40 10.17 -2.60
N GLY A 109 -9.02 9.53 -3.67
CA GLY A 109 -9.95 9.08 -4.71
C GLY A 109 -9.21 8.42 -5.86
N MET A 110 -9.92 8.20 -6.95
CA MET A 110 -9.34 7.68 -8.18
C MET A 110 -9.12 8.79 -9.19
N SER A 111 -8.14 8.61 -10.07
CA SER A 111 -7.74 9.62 -11.06
C SER A 111 -8.85 10.02 -12.04
N ASN A 112 -9.92 9.22 -12.15
CA ASN A 112 -11.10 9.54 -12.96
C ASN A 112 -12.09 10.52 -12.27
N GLY A 113 -11.88 10.85 -10.99
CA GLY A 113 -12.75 11.71 -10.19
C GLY A 113 -14.13 11.12 -9.85
N LEU A 114 -14.43 9.89 -10.28
CA LEU A 114 -15.73 9.25 -10.06
C LEU A 114 -15.82 8.51 -8.74
N ILE A 115 -14.69 8.04 -8.23
CA ILE A 115 -14.61 7.31 -6.97
C ILE A 115 -13.76 8.11 -6.00
N VAL A 116 -14.32 8.35 -4.83
CA VAL A 116 -13.67 9.02 -3.71
C VAL A 116 -13.47 8.01 -2.57
N VAL A 117 -12.43 8.23 -1.78
CA VAL A 117 -12.23 7.45 -0.56
C VAL A 117 -13.21 7.95 0.49
N GLU A 118 -14.09 7.07 0.91
CA GLU A 118 -15.09 7.33 1.95
C GLU A 118 -14.66 6.75 3.30
N ASP A 119 -15.25 7.22 4.39
CA ASP A 119 -15.00 6.69 5.74
C ASP A 119 -15.23 5.18 5.81
N SER A 120 -16.23 4.66 5.08
CA SER A 120 -16.54 3.24 4.99
C SER A 120 -15.37 2.39 4.49
N TRP A 121 -14.49 2.91 3.64
CA TRP A 121 -13.28 2.22 3.17
C TRP A 121 -12.29 2.03 4.32
N ILE A 122 -12.15 3.05 5.15
CA ILE A 122 -11.24 3.02 6.30
C ILE A 122 -11.81 2.12 7.41
N GLU A 123 -13.12 2.19 7.64
CA GLU A 123 -13.81 1.37 8.65
C GLU A 123 -13.72 -0.13 8.34
N ARG A 124 -13.80 -0.52 7.06
CA ARG A 124 -13.66 -1.92 6.61
C ARG A 124 -12.22 -2.40 6.49
N ALA A 125 -11.23 -1.52 6.67
CA ALA A 125 -9.82 -1.89 6.58
C ALA A 125 -9.46 -2.99 7.61
N HIS A 126 -8.63 -3.93 7.19
CA HIS A 126 -8.23 -5.08 8.00
C HIS A 126 -7.04 -4.74 8.89
N PRO A 127 -6.99 -5.22 10.14
CA PRO A 127 -5.81 -5.10 10.98
C PRO A 127 -4.59 -5.75 10.33
N ALA A 128 -3.46 -5.08 10.43
CA ALA A 128 -2.19 -5.56 9.88
C ALA A 128 -1.00 -5.03 10.68
N VAL A 129 0.17 -5.59 10.44
CA VAL A 129 1.43 -5.09 10.97
C VAL A 129 2.36 -4.77 9.79
N VAL A 130 2.80 -3.52 9.70
CA VAL A 130 3.74 -3.06 8.68
C VAL A 130 5.01 -2.59 9.39
N TYR A 131 6.12 -3.25 9.12
CA TYR A 131 7.41 -3.01 9.79
C TYR A 131 7.32 -2.92 11.33
N GLY A 132 6.51 -3.78 11.93
CA GLY A 132 6.32 -3.83 13.39
C GLY A 132 5.29 -2.81 13.93
N VAL A 133 4.79 -1.90 13.10
CA VAL A 133 3.73 -0.96 13.50
C VAL A 133 2.37 -1.59 13.27
N THR A 134 1.54 -1.65 14.31
CA THR A 134 0.14 -2.06 14.20
C THR A 134 -0.65 -0.98 13.47
N THR A 135 -1.27 -1.36 12.38
CA THR A 135 -2.01 -0.46 11.48
C THR A 135 -3.18 -1.19 10.82
N ARG A 136 -3.72 -0.65 9.76
CA ARG A 136 -4.80 -1.25 8.98
C ARG A 136 -4.47 -1.16 7.50
N VAL A 137 -4.79 -2.21 6.75
CA VAL A 137 -4.66 -2.22 5.28
C VAL A 137 -6.04 -2.24 4.66
N LEU A 138 -6.18 -1.70 3.45
CA LEU A 138 -7.44 -1.77 2.69
C LEU A 138 -7.96 -3.21 2.63
N ALA A 139 -9.26 -3.37 2.78
CA ALA A 139 -9.91 -4.65 2.54
C ALA A 139 -9.70 -5.09 1.08
N PRO A 140 -9.74 -6.41 0.79
CA PRO A 140 -9.47 -6.93 -0.55
C PRO A 140 -10.34 -6.28 -1.64
N GLU A 141 -11.60 -6.01 -1.34
CA GLU A 141 -12.56 -5.42 -2.28
C GLU A 141 -12.16 -4.01 -2.71
N GLU A 142 -11.80 -3.16 -1.74
CA GLU A 142 -11.33 -1.79 -2.02
C GLU A 142 -9.96 -1.80 -2.69
N LEU A 143 -9.08 -2.74 -2.33
CA LEU A 143 -7.78 -2.88 -2.99
C LEU A 143 -7.96 -3.24 -4.46
N VAL A 144 -8.83 -4.21 -4.78
CA VAL A 144 -9.16 -4.59 -6.16
C VAL A 144 -9.79 -3.42 -6.90
N ALA A 145 -10.77 -2.75 -6.31
CA ALA A 145 -11.42 -1.58 -6.91
C ALA A 145 -10.39 -0.51 -7.26
N SER A 146 -9.47 -0.17 -6.34
CA SER A 146 -8.43 0.83 -6.59
C SER A 146 -7.53 0.45 -7.77
N LYS A 147 -7.16 -0.84 -7.90
CA LYS A 147 -6.31 -1.34 -8.98
C LYS A 147 -7.00 -1.35 -10.33
N ILE A 148 -8.29 -1.67 -10.39
CA ILE A 148 -9.07 -1.64 -11.64
C ILE A 148 -9.13 -0.21 -12.20
N PHE A 149 -9.31 0.80 -11.36
CA PHE A 149 -9.39 2.20 -11.79
C PHE A 149 -8.04 2.84 -12.09
N VAL A 150 -6.94 2.30 -11.55
CA VAL A 150 -5.57 2.71 -11.89
C VAL A 150 -5.06 2.00 -13.14
N ALA A 151 -5.65 0.87 -13.51
CA ALA A 151 -5.30 0.09 -14.69
C ALA A 151 -5.62 0.84 -16.00
N ARG A 152 -4.89 1.92 -16.25
CA ARG A 152 -4.84 2.60 -17.55
C ARG A 152 -3.78 1.91 -18.43
N ARG A 153 -3.83 2.19 -19.74
CA ARG A 153 -3.03 1.61 -20.83
C ARG A 153 -1.53 1.41 -20.55
N GLU A 154 -0.98 2.10 -19.55
CA GLU A 154 0.46 2.10 -19.25
C GLU A 154 0.84 1.24 -18.03
N ARG A 155 -0.11 0.80 -17.22
CA ARG A 155 0.12 -0.03 -16.04
C ARG A 155 -0.99 -1.08 -15.91
N PHE A 156 -0.67 -2.29 -16.27
CA PHE A 156 -1.59 -3.43 -16.16
C PHE A 156 -1.36 -4.15 -14.83
N ASP A 157 -2.24 -3.90 -13.86
CA ASP A 157 -2.23 -4.54 -12.54
C ASP A 157 -3.09 -5.82 -12.48
N GLY A 158 -3.38 -6.42 -13.64
CA GLY A 158 -4.27 -7.60 -13.73
C GLY A 158 -3.77 -8.82 -12.96
N ALA A 159 -2.46 -9.01 -12.89
CA ALA A 159 -1.87 -10.07 -12.07
C ALA A 159 -2.15 -9.86 -10.58
N ASP A 160 -2.05 -8.62 -10.08
CA ASP A 160 -2.33 -8.29 -8.69
C ASP A 160 -3.80 -8.50 -8.35
N ILE A 161 -4.69 -8.08 -9.24
CA ILE A 161 -6.14 -8.28 -9.10
C ILE A 161 -6.45 -9.77 -8.99
N ALA A 162 -5.90 -10.60 -9.90
CA ALA A 162 -6.08 -12.04 -9.85
C ALA A 162 -5.55 -12.64 -8.55
N HIS A 163 -4.37 -12.24 -8.10
CA HIS A 163 -3.80 -12.74 -6.84
C HIS A 163 -4.63 -12.36 -5.61
N VAL A 164 -5.20 -11.16 -5.57
CA VAL A 164 -6.10 -10.77 -4.46
C VAL A 164 -7.38 -11.61 -4.48
N ILE A 165 -7.98 -11.81 -5.66
CA ILE A 165 -9.22 -12.59 -5.78
C ILE A 165 -8.99 -14.06 -5.40
N TYR A 166 -7.86 -14.66 -5.75
CA TYR A 166 -7.58 -16.07 -5.44
C TYR A 166 -6.94 -16.29 -4.07
N GLY A 167 -6.39 -15.25 -3.46
CA GLY A 167 -5.72 -15.32 -2.16
C GLY A 167 -6.63 -15.06 -0.95
N THR A 168 -7.83 -14.57 -1.21
CA THR A 168 -8.87 -14.31 -0.21
C THR A 168 -9.97 -15.35 -0.28
#